data_ca992660aa54a6d8fa4cfef96f8e6645
#
_entry.id   ca992660aa54a6d8fa4cfef96f8e6645
#
_cell.length_a   1.000
_cell.length_b   1.000
_cell.length_c   1.000
_cell.angle_alpha   90.00
_cell.angle_beta   90.00
_cell.angle_gamma   90.00
#
_symmetry.space_group_name_H-M   'P 1'
#
loop_
_entity.id
_entity.type
_entity.pdbx_description
1 polymer ?
#
loop_
_entity_poly.entity_id
_entity_poly.type
_entity_poly.pdbx_seq_one_letter_code
_entity_poly.pdbx_strand_id
1 'polypeptide(L)'
;MLFKNAFLKISAGILSAFLLGLFGTAGYYSSNLPDHITTENGTVEFKAYPDLKTDYIAADRAAVSLMGTIPVKSVAVDRKEPPVLIAGGSPFGIKLLMEGVMVTDMGDVDGISCPAEDAGIELGDVITHADNVPLTSNKDLQRVISESCGNSVKLRISRDGQELTAAVSPIYSEKDEKWRSGMWVRDSIAGIGTLTFIDKATGRFSGLGHPICDSDTGELVPLHSGEAVPVKITETKKGQPGSPGELHGQFTGLPMYGTLSGNSGCGVFGTLSDTGEERLGTSAEYKLGYRQDIALGEAYILSTVSGTEPKMYSAVIEEVDYNSRNASKNMIIRITDEELINSSGGIVQGMSGSPIIQNDRLVGAVTHVFVNDPTKGYGVFAENMYENLIKN
;
A
#
# COMPACT_ATOMS: atom_id res chain seq x y z
N MET A 1 -65.20 7.99 6.67
CA MET A 1 -64.44 8.30 5.43
C MET A 1 -63.04 8.90 5.75
N LEU A 2 -62.89 9.81 6.70
CA LEU A 2 -61.62 10.45 7.08
C LEU A 2 -60.54 9.49 7.61
N PHE A 3 -60.87 8.49 8.44
CA PHE A 3 -59.93 7.51 9.00
C PHE A 3 -59.32 6.58 7.91
N LYS A 4 -60.12 6.20 6.90
CA LYS A 4 -59.66 5.37 5.79
C LYS A 4 -58.63 6.10 4.89
N ASN A 5 -58.85 7.42 4.67
CA ASN A 5 -57.91 8.25 3.91
C ASN A 5 -56.62 8.56 4.68
N ALA A 6 -56.69 8.72 6.02
CA ALA A 6 -55.49 8.89 6.86
C ALA A 6 -54.65 7.61 6.89
N PHE A 7 -55.26 6.45 7.06
CA PHE A 7 -54.58 5.17 7.03
C PHE A 7 -53.90 4.87 5.69
N LEU A 8 -54.60 5.19 4.57
CA LEU A 8 -54.05 5.04 3.22
C LEU A 8 -52.84 5.95 2.97
N LYS A 9 -52.85 7.18 3.48
CA LYS A 9 -51.72 8.11 3.38
C LYS A 9 -50.56 7.69 4.21
N ILE A 10 -50.76 7.16 5.42
CA ILE A 10 -49.72 6.66 6.31
C ILE A 10 -49.09 5.40 5.70
N SER A 11 -49.88 4.46 5.22
CA SER A 11 -49.37 3.24 4.56
C SER A 11 -48.61 3.53 3.27
N ALA A 12 -49.07 4.50 2.47
CA ALA A 12 -48.36 4.97 1.27
C ALA A 12 -47.04 5.65 1.64
N GLY A 13 -47.00 6.44 2.71
CA GLY A 13 -45.78 7.07 3.22
C GLY A 13 -44.74 6.04 3.69
N ILE A 14 -45.19 5.03 4.46
CA ILE A 14 -44.32 3.92 4.91
C ILE A 14 -43.77 3.13 3.72
N LEU A 15 -44.63 2.79 2.75
CA LEU A 15 -44.21 2.08 1.55
C LEU A 15 -43.20 2.87 0.73
N SER A 16 -43.43 4.18 0.57
CA SER A 16 -42.50 5.06 -0.15
C SER A 16 -41.15 5.15 0.55
N ALA A 17 -41.13 5.29 1.89
CA ALA A 17 -39.89 5.32 2.68
C ALA A 17 -39.14 3.98 2.58
N PHE A 18 -39.85 2.86 2.61
CA PHE A 18 -39.28 1.53 2.45
C PHE A 18 -38.66 1.34 1.04
N LEU A 19 -39.37 1.74 -0.01
CA LEU A 19 -38.87 1.66 -1.39
C LEU A 19 -37.64 2.56 -1.58
N LEU A 20 -37.64 3.79 -1.04
CA LEU A 20 -36.48 4.67 -1.08
C LEU A 20 -35.28 4.06 -0.34
N GLY A 21 -35.51 3.40 0.79
CA GLY A 21 -34.48 2.66 1.52
C GLY A 21 -33.89 1.54 0.67
N LEU A 22 -34.74 0.71 0.05
CA LEU A 22 -34.30 -0.40 -0.81
C LEU A 22 -33.51 0.07 -2.03
N PHE A 23 -34.00 1.12 -2.73
CA PHE A 23 -33.28 1.67 -3.89
C PHE A 23 -31.98 2.36 -3.47
N GLY A 24 -31.96 3.02 -2.30
CA GLY A 24 -30.75 3.60 -1.72
C GLY A 24 -29.70 2.53 -1.42
N THR A 25 -30.11 1.41 -0.80
CA THR A 25 -29.24 0.25 -0.52
C THR A 25 -28.74 -0.40 -1.81
N ALA A 26 -29.61 -0.60 -2.80
CA ALA A 26 -29.20 -1.15 -4.10
C ALA A 26 -28.20 -0.23 -4.82
N GLY A 27 -28.42 1.08 -4.76
CA GLY A 27 -27.50 2.08 -5.30
C GLY A 27 -26.15 2.07 -4.58
N TYR A 28 -26.14 1.97 -3.26
CA TYR A 28 -24.93 1.82 -2.46
C TYR A 28 -24.12 0.58 -2.89
N TYR A 29 -24.75 -0.60 -2.96
CA TYR A 29 -24.08 -1.81 -3.42
C TYR A 29 -23.61 -1.69 -4.87
N SER A 30 -24.42 -1.11 -5.76
CA SER A 30 -24.03 -0.92 -7.17
C SER A 30 -22.74 -0.10 -7.32
N SER A 31 -22.53 0.90 -6.47
CA SER A 31 -21.32 1.73 -6.49
C SER A 31 -20.11 1.06 -5.81
N ASN A 32 -20.36 0.18 -4.82
CA ASN A 32 -19.29 -0.45 -4.03
C ASN A 32 -18.86 -1.82 -4.54
N LEU A 33 -19.64 -2.45 -5.40
CA LEU A 33 -19.23 -3.72 -6.00
C LEU A 33 -18.28 -3.51 -7.19
N PRO A 34 -17.28 -4.40 -7.39
CA PRO A 34 -16.39 -4.34 -8.54
C PRO A 34 -17.13 -4.66 -9.85
N ASP A 35 -16.61 -4.18 -10.98
CA ASP A 35 -17.12 -4.51 -12.31
C ASP A 35 -16.68 -5.91 -12.78
N HIS A 36 -15.60 -6.41 -12.20
CA HIS A 36 -14.94 -7.66 -12.55
C HIS A 36 -14.52 -8.40 -11.29
N ILE A 37 -14.70 -9.72 -11.27
CA ILE A 37 -14.29 -10.62 -10.20
C ILE A 37 -13.64 -11.88 -10.77
N THR A 38 -12.75 -12.48 -9.98
CA THR A 38 -12.12 -13.76 -10.28
C THR A 38 -12.63 -14.81 -9.31
N THR A 39 -12.95 -16.02 -9.76
CA THR A 39 -13.43 -17.13 -8.93
C THR A 39 -12.73 -18.43 -9.26
N GLU A 40 -12.53 -19.28 -8.26
CA GLU A 40 -11.94 -20.61 -8.42
C GLU A 40 -12.93 -21.59 -9.09
N ASN A 41 -14.13 -21.69 -8.52
CA ASN A 41 -15.10 -22.74 -8.88
C ASN A 41 -16.26 -22.23 -9.75
N GLY A 42 -16.23 -20.98 -10.16
CA GLY A 42 -17.35 -20.36 -10.86
C GLY A 42 -18.52 -19.97 -9.96
N THR A 43 -18.45 -20.17 -8.65
CA THR A 43 -19.45 -19.67 -7.72
C THR A 43 -19.08 -18.24 -7.34
N VAL A 44 -20.04 -17.33 -7.44
CA VAL A 44 -19.88 -15.92 -7.07
C VAL A 44 -20.71 -15.67 -5.83
N GLU A 45 -20.05 -15.41 -4.72
CA GLU A 45 -20.66 -14.99 -3.45
C GLU A 45 -19.87 -13.84 -2.88
N PHE A 46 -20.56 -12.76 -2.53
CA PHE A 46 -19.95 -11.66 -1.78
C PHE A 46 -20.11 -11.93 -0.29
N LYS A 47 -19.16 -12.67 0.31
CA LYS A 47 -19.30 -13.18 1.69
C LYS A 47 -19.42 -12.08 2.75
N ALA A 48 -18.84 -10.88 2.48
CA ALA A 48 -19.04 -9.73 3.36
C ALA A 48 -20.44 -9.13 3.30
N TYR A 49 -21.22 -9.46 2.25
CA TYR A 49 -22.57 -8.94 2.02
C TYR A 49 -23.57 -10.09 1.75
N PRO A 50 -24.00 -10.84 2.78
CA PRO A 50 -24.80 -12.05 2.64
C PRO A 50 -26.21 -11.81 2.05
N ASP A 51 -26.69 -10.58 2.06
CA ASP A 51 -27.96 -10.18 1.44
C ASP A 51 -27.89 -10.11 -0.09
N LEU A 52 -26.69 -10.13 -0.66
CA LEU A 52 -26.50 -10.18 -2.10
C LEU A 52 -26.59 -11.62 -2.61
N LYS A 53 -27.34 -11.79 -3.69
CA LYS A 53 -27.46 -13.07 -4.43
C LYS A 53 -26.95 -12.85 -5.84
N THR A 54 -26.35 -13.90 -6.39
CA THR A 54 -25.76 -13.87 -7.73
C THR A 54 -26.27 -15.01 -8.57
N ASP A 55 -26.69 -14.69 -9.80
CA ASP A 55 -27.11 -15.66 -10.79
C ASP A 55 -26.34 -15.43 -12.08
N TYR A 56 -25.86 -16.51 -12.71
CA TYR A 56 -25.20 -16.42 -14.00
C TYR A 56 -26.19 -16.08 -15.10
N ILE A 57 -25.90 -15.02 -15.87
CA ILE A 57 -26.66 -14.59 -17.05
C ILE A 57 -25.93 -14.91 -18.36
N ALA A 58 -24.61 -15.19 -18.27
CA ALA A 58 -23.75 -15.69 -19.34
C ALA A 58 -22.59 -16.49 -18.74
N ALA A 59 -21.78 -17.14 -19.57
CA ALA A 59 -20.64 -17.95 -19.11
C ALA A 59 -19.59 -17.14 -18.33
N ASP A 60 -19.47 -15.85 -18.66
CA ASP A 60 -18.49 -14.89 -18.14
C ASP A 60 -19.15 -13.72 -17.40
N ARG A 61 -20.43 -13.81 -17.05
CA ARG A 61 -21.18 -12.70 -16.45
C ARG A 61 -22.22 -13.16 -15.45
N ALA A 62 -22.23 -12.52 -14.28
CA ALA A 62 -23.23 -12.76 -13.25
C ALA A 62 -24.04 -11.49 -12.96
N ALA A 63 -25.35 -11.64 -12.75
CA ALA A 63 -26.22 -10.61 -12.22
C ALA A 63 -26.20 -10.68 -10.70
N VAL A 64 -26.00 -9.53 -10.05
CA VAL A 64 -26.07 -9.38 -8.59
C VAL A 64 -27.40 -8.72 -8.24
N SER A 65 -28.10 -9.30 -7.30
CA SER A 65 -29.41 -8.83 -6.81
C SER A 65 -29.41 -8.75 -5.28
N LEU A 66 -30.11 -7.76 -4.73
CA LEU A 66 -30.40 -7.66 -3.30
C LEU A 66 -31.57 -8.59 -2.99
N MET A 67 -31.35 -9.50 -2.01
CA MET A 67 -32.33 -10.53 -1.58
C MET A 67 -32.87 -11.38 -2.75
N GLY A 68 -32.12 -11.53 -3.83
CA GLY A 68 -32.51 -12.30 -5.01
C GLY A 68 -33.60 -11.67 -5.89
N THR A 69 -34.04 -10.45 -5.63
CA THR A 69 -35.17 -9.82 -6.33
C THR A 69 -34.89 -8.43 -6.91
N ILE A 70 -34.12 -7.62 -6.21
CA ILE A 70 -33.85 -6.24 -6.64
C ILE A 70 -32.50 -6.22 -7.40
N PRO A 71 -32.49 -5.91 -8.70
CA PRO A 71 -31.26 -5.81 -9.47
C PRO A 71 -30.31 -4.76 -8.88
N VAL A 72 -29.05 -5.14 -8.71
CA VAL A 72 -27.98 -4.23 -8.22
C VAL A 72 -27.01 -3.94 -9.34
N LYS A 73 -26.33 -4.98 -9.87
CA LYS A 73 -25.26 -4.81 -10.86
C LYS A 73 -25.05 -6.11 -11.65
N SER A 74 -24.45 -5.98 -12.83
CA SER A 74 -23.89 -7.11 -13.56
C SER A 74 -22.37 -7.03 -13.50
N VAL A 75 -21.71 -8.12 -13.11
CA VAL A 75 -20.27 -8.22 -12.97
C VAL A 75 -19.70 -9.22 -13.98
N ALA A 76 -18.54 -8.89 -14.56
CA ALA A 76 -17.78 -9.85 -15.36
C ALA A 76 -17.11 -10.88 -14.44
N VAL A 77 -17.01 -12.12 -14.87
CA VAL A 77 -16.50 -13.24 -14.06
C VAL A 77 -15.42 -14.00 -14.82
N ASP A 78 -14.22 -13.97 -14.30
CA ASP A 78 -13.12 -14.83 -14.75
C ASP A 78 -13.00 -16.05 -13.83
N ARG A 79 -12.67 -17.20 -14.43
CA ARG A 79 -12.36 -18.43 -13.68
C ARG A 79 -10.87 -18.67 -13.72
N LYS A 80 -10.22 -18.63 -12.56
CA LYS A 80 -8.79 -18.90 -12.42
C LYS A 80 -8.53 -19.70 -11.15
N GLU A 81 -7.64 -20.67 -11.24
CA GLU A 81 -7.11 -21.33 -10.05
C GLU A 81 -6.31 -20.30 -9.23
N PRO A 82 -6.58 -20.17 -7.93
CA PRO A 82 -5.81 -19.26 -7.08
C PRO A 82 -4.37 -19.77 -6.93
N PRO A 83 -3.36 -18.91 -7.07
CA PRO A 83 -1.97 -19.28 -6.84
C PRO A 83 -1.75 -19.74 -5.39
N VAL A 84 -0.75 -20.60 -5.20
CA VAL A 84 -0.27 -20.99 -3.88
C VAL A 84 0.83 -20.03 -3.46
N LEU A 85 0.60 -19.37 -2.33
CA LEU A 85 1.48 -18.36 -1.76
C LEU A 85 2.07 -18.87 -0.45
N ILE A 86 3.34 -18.63 -0.24
CA ILE A 86 4.01 -18.83 1.04
C ILE A 86 3.77 -17.56 1.87
N ALA A 87 3.12 -17.68 3.02
CA ALA A 87 2.88 -16.51 3.88
C ALA A 87 4.17 -16.03 4.52
N GLY A 88 4.38 -14.70 4.52
CA GLY A 88 5.53 -14.07 5.13
C GLY A 88 5.34 -13.82 6.63
N GLY A 89 5.15 -12.56 7.01
CA GLY A 89 5.06 -12.13 8.42
C GLY A 89 6.42 -11.78 9.02
N SER A 90 7.52 -12.12 8.35
CA SER A 90 8.88 -11.77 8.76
C SER A 90 9.18 -10.30 8.47
N PRO A 91 9.92 -9.61 9.37
CA PRO A 91 10.35 -8.25 9.12
C PRO A 91 11.45 -8.25 8.05
N PHE A 92 11.40 -7.27 7.17
CA PHE A 92 12.47 -7.02 6.22
C PHE A 92 12.81 -5.54 6.14
N GLY A 93 14.08 -5.27 5.95
CA GLY A 93 14.59 -3.94 5.67
C GLY A 93 14.53 -3.66 4.19
N ILE A 94 14.15 -2.46 3.86
CA ILE A 94 14.04 -1.94 2.52
C ILE A 94 15.12 -0.91 2.33
N LYS A 95 15.95 -1.07 1.30
CA LYS A 95 16.88 -0.06 0.85
C LYS A 95 16.55 0.26 -0.60
N LEU A 96 16.03 1.45 -0.85
CA LEU A 96 15.69 1.93 -2.17
C LEU A 96 16.71 2.95 -2.65
N LEU A 97 17.17 2.82 -3.88
CA LEU A 97 17.83 3.85 -4.67
C LEU A 97 16.82 4.42 -5.66
N MET A 98 16.73 5.74 -5.68
CA MET A 98 15.79 6.44 -6.55
C MET A 98 16.30 6.54 -7.99
N GLU A 99 15.40 6.66 -8.94
CA GLU A 99 15.74 7.08 -10.29
C GLU A 99 15.86 8.60 -10.31
N GLY A 100 17.11 9.10 -10.19
CA GLY A 100 17.38 10.52 -10.01
C GLY A 100 17.49 10.93 -8.53
N VAL A 101 17.31 12.21 -8.25
CA VAL A 101 17.34 12.78 -6.90
C VAL A 101 16.07 13.60 -6.66
N MET A 102 15.37 13.36 -5.57
CA MET A 102 14.11 14.04 -5.21
C MET A 102 14.41 15.30 -4.38
N VAL A 103 13.78 16.41 -4.73
CA VAL A 103 13.86 17.67 -3.97
C VAL A 103 12.98 17.55 -2.73
N THR A 104 13.59 17.60 -1.55
CA THR A 104 12.91 17.42 -0.26
C THR A 104 12.77 18.71 0.54
N ASP A 105 13.59 19.71 0.25
CA ASP A 105 13.51 21.03 0.88
C ASP A 105 14.23 22.09 0.01
N MET A 106 13.92 23.38 0.21
CA MET A 106 14.54 24.50 -0.48
C MET A 106 14.77 25.67 0.48
N GLY A 107 15.81 26.46 0.21
CA GLY A 107 16.12 27.63 1.02
C GLY A 107 17.20 28.53 0.42
N ASP A 108 17.26 29.73 0.94
CA ASP A 108 18.23 30.77 0.49
C ASP A 108 19.69 30.34 0.70
N VAL A 109 20.51 30.60 -0.29
CA VAL A 109 21.95 30.46 -0.20
C VAL A 109 22.49 31.70 0.49
N ASP A 110 23.05 31.54 1.69
CA ASP A 110 23.61 32.61 2.55
C ASP A 110 22.65 33.81 2.78
N GLY A 111 21.32 33.57 2.71
CA GLY A 111 20.29 34.59 2.88
C GLY A 111 20.12 35.52 1.66
N ILE A 112 20.61 35.14 0.49
CA ILE A 112 20.53 35.92 -0.75
C ILE A 112 19.26 35.60 -1.51
N SER A 113 19.15 34.38 -2.05
CA SER A 113 17.97 33.81 -2.71
C SER A 113 18.11 32.29 -2.86
N CYS A 114 17.02 31.62 -3.28
CA CYS A 114 17.02 30.21 -3.61
C CYS A 114 17.03 30.01 -5.15
N PRO A 115 18.20 29.74 -5.77
CA PRO A 115 18.29 29.57 -7.23
C PRO A 115 17.37 28.48 -7.80
N ALA A 116 17.08 27.45 -7.03
CA ALA A 116 16.17 26.39 -7.45
C ALA A 116 14.71 26.89 -7.53
N GLU A 117 14.26 27.63 -6.50
CA GLU A 117 12.92 28.23 -6.47
C GLU A 117 12.76 29.28 -7.58
N ASP A 118 13.79 30.13 -7.79
CA ASP A 118 13.83 31.12 -8.87
C ASP A 118 13.73 30.47 -10.25
N ALA A 119 14.19 29.21 -10.40
CA ALA A 119 14.11 28.41 -11.62
C ALA A 119 12.79 27.63 -11.76
N GLY A 120 11.85 27.74 -10.79
CA GLY A 120 10.56 27.07 -10.81
C GLY A 120 10.61 25.58 -10.42
N ILE A 121 11.64 25.16 -9.67
CA ILE A 121 11.70 23.85 -9.05
C ILE A 121 10.77 23.82 -7.85
N GLU A 122 10.11 22.69 -7.61
CA GLU A 122 9.17 22.49 -6.51
C GLU A 122 9.57 21.29 -5.65
N LEU A 123 9.04 21.24 -4.43
CA LEU A 123 9.21 20.07 -3.56
C LEU A 123 8.54 18.85 -4.21
N GLY A 124 9.20 17.69 -4.15
CA GLY A 124 8.76 16.47 -4.80
C GLY A 124 9.24 16.29 -6.24
N ASP A 125 9.84 17.31 -6.86
CA ASP A 125 10.48 17.16 -8.16
C ASP A 125 11.58 16.11 -8.11
N VAL A 126 11.60 15.22 -9.09
CA VAL A 126 12.69 14.25 -9.27
C VAL A 126 13.60 14.70 -10.39
N ILE A 127 14.83 15.11 -10.05
CA ILE A 127 15.82 15.56 -11.01
C ILE A 127 16.56 14.33 -11.55
N THR A 128 16.37 14.02 -12.82
CA THR A 128 16.95 12.84 -13.47
C THR A 128 18.27 13.12 -14.18
N HIS A 129 18.47 14.36 -14.64
CA HIS A 129 19.71 14.78 -15.33
C HIS A 129 20.09 16.22 -14.99
N ALA A 130 21.40 16.50 -14.97
CA ALA A 130 21.98 17.83 -14.92
C ALA A 130 23.00 17.98 -16.06
N ASP A 131 22.82 18.96 -16.97
CA ASP A 131 23.61 19.17 -18.19
C ASP A 131 23.85 17.87 -19.01
N ASN A 132 22.78 17.10 -19.21
CA ASN A 132 22.79 15.79 -19.86
C ASN A 132 23.53 14.66 -19.10
N VAL A 133 24.05 14.91 -17.91
CA VAL A 133 24.63 13.88 -17.03
C VAL A 133 23.47 13.22 -16.27
N PRO A 134 23.24 11.92 -16.41
CA PRO A 134 22.24 11.23 -15.61
C PRO A 134 22.65 11.25 -14.13
N LEU A 135 21.69 11.50 -13.26
CA LEU A 135 21.89 11.56 -11.81
C LEU A 135 21.50 10.21 -11.20
N THR A 136 22.41 9.60 -10.47
CA THR A 136 22.18 8.39 -9.69
C THR A 136 22.37 8.60 -8.18
N SER A 137 22.89 9.78 -7.83
CA SER A 137 23.11 10.14 -6.42
C SER A 137 23.08 11.66 -6.21
N ASN A 138 22.87 12.06 -4.97
CA ASN A 138 22.99 13.46 -4.56
C ASN A 138 24.40 14.03 -4.82
N LYS A 139 25.44 13.17 -4.79
CA LYS A 139 26.82 13.55 -5.10
C LYS A 139 27.01 13.93 -6.56
N ASP A 140 26.30 13.28 -7.48
CA ASP A 140 26.35 13.62 -8.90
C ASP A 140 25.82 15.02 -9.15
N LEU A 141 24.66 15.35 -8.57
CA LEU A 141 24.08 16.68 -8.66
C LEU A 141 25.03 17.74 -8.04
N GLN A 142 25.54 17.46 -6.82
CA GLN A 142 26.46 18.36 -6.15
C GLN A 142 27.73 18.62 -6.96
N ARG A 143 28.26 17.59 -7.63
CA ARG A 143 29.42 17.71 -8.52
C ARG A 143 29.11 18.63 -9.70
N VAL A 144 28.03 18.39 -10.44
CA VAL A 144 27.66 19.21 -11.61
C VAL A 144 27.41 20.66 -11.20
N ILE A 145 26.70 20.91 -10.10
CA ILE A 145 26.47 22.27 -9.57
C ILE A 145 27.81 22.96 -9.21
N SER A 146 28.73 22.23 -8.57
CA SER A 146 30.02 22.78 -8.19
C SER A 146 30.92 23.08 -9.40
N GLU A 147 30.95 22.20 -10.38
CA GLU A 147 31.74 22.31 -11.62
C GLU A 147 31.19 23.41 -12.57
N SER A 148 29.95 23.84 -12.41
CA SER A 148 29.35 24.90 -13.22
C SER A 148 30.00 26.27 -13.01
N CYS A 149 30.67 26.49 -11.85
CA CYS A 149 31.28 27.76 -11.48
C CYS A 149 30.32 28.96 -11.60
N GLY A 150 29.02 28.74 -11.26
CA GLY A 150 27.97 29.76 -11.32
C GLY A 150 27.28 29.88 -12.70
N ASN A 151 27.73 29.15 -13.70
CA ASN A 151 27.01 29.09 -14.96
C ASN A 151 25.69 28.36 -14.76
N SER A 152 24.69 28.71 -15.56
CA SER A 152 23.38 28.08 -15.52
C SER A 152 23.46 26.60 -15.88
N VAL A 153 22.92 25.72 -15.01
CA VAL A 153 22.85 24.27 -15.19
C VAL A 153 21.44 23.90 -15.63
N LYS A 154 21.33 23.15 -16.73
CA LYS A 154 20.05 22.66 -17.24
C LYS A 154 19.67 21.37 -16.52
N LEU A 155 18.55 21.37 -15.80
CA LEU A 155 18.01 20.21 -15.11
C LEU A 155 16.84 19.61 -15.88
N ARG A 156 16.80 18.29 -16.00
CA ARG A 156 15.64 17.54 -16.46
C ARG A 156 14.93 16.99 -15.24
N ILE A 157 13.62 17.27 -15.14
CA ILE A 157 12.80 17.03 -13.96
C ILE A 157 11.62 16.18 -14.36
N SER A 158 11.24 15.22 -13.52
CA SER A 158 9.95 14.53 -13.55
C SER A 158 9.07 15.11 -12.44
N ARG A 159 7.93 15.71 -12.80
CA ARG A 159 6.90 16.22 -11.91
C ARG A 159 5.55 15.63 -12.32
N ASP A 160 4.84 14.93 -11.44
CA ASP A 160 3.56 14.27 -11.71
C ASP A 160 3.59 13.36 -12.98
N GLY A 161 4.72 12.70 -13.21
CA GLY A 161 4.94 11.85 -14.40
C GLY A 161 5.16 12.63 -15.70
N GLN A 162 5.29 13.96 -15.66
CA GLN A 162 5.62 14.81 -16.81
C GLN A 162 7.09 15.21 -16.79
N GLU A 163 7.75 15.13 -17.95
CA GLU A 163 9.14 15.60 -18.09
C GLU A 163 9.17 17.12 -18.32
N LEU A 164 9.85 17.84 -17.44
CA LEU A 164 10.06 19.28 -17.48
C LEU A 164 11.56 19.60 -17.59
N THR A 165 11.86 20.85 -17.91
CA THR A 165 13.24 21.34 -17.93
C THR A 165 13.29 22.69 -17.20
N ALA A 166 14.23 22.83 -16.26
CA ALA A 166 14.55 24.09 -15.57
C ALA A 166 16.03 24.46 -15.78
N ALA A 167 16.34 25.74 -15.66
CA ALA A 167 17.71 26.24 -15.76
C ALA A 167 18.05 26.95 -14.44
N VAL A 168 18.89 26.34 -13.63
CA VAL A 168 19.30 26.83 -12.31
C VAL A 168 20.65 27.53 -12.43
N SER A 169 20.74 28.74 -11.91
CA SER A 169 22.00 29.49 -11.86
C SER A 169 22.54 29.49 -10.41
N PRO A 170 23.52 28.62 -10.09
CA PRO A 170 24.01 28.48 -8.73
C PRO A 170 24.66 29.75 -8.19
N ILE A 171 24.54 29.96 -6.88
CA ILE A 171 25.18 31.06 -6.14
C ILE A 171 26.36 30.48 -5.36
N TYR A 172 27.49 31.22 -5.31
CA TYR A 172 28.62 30.85 -4.48
C TYR A 172 28.30 31.15 -3.02
N SER A 173 28.29 30.12 -2.20
CA SER A 173 28.19 30.28 -0.75
C SER A 173 29.57 30.52 -0.18
N GLU A 174 29.77 31.69 0.43
CA GLU A 174 31.01 31.98 1.12
C GLU A 174 31.17 31.16 2.41
N LYS A 175 30.03 30.82 3.03
CA LYS A 175 30.00 30.02 4.24
C LYS A 175 30.44 28.57 4.01
N ASP A 176 30.00 27.97 2.87
CA ASP A 176 30.30 26.59 2.52
C ASP A 176 31.50 26.46 1.57
N GLU A 177 32.01 27.59 1.05
CA GLU A 177 33.05 27.67 0.01
C GLU A 177 32.72 26.84 -1.24
N LYS A 178 31.42 26.82 -1.66
CA LYS A 178 30.92 26.02 -2.77
C LYS A 178 29.77 26.72 -3.51
N TRP A 179 29.61 26.36 -4.77
CA TRP A 179 28.42 26.72 -5.53
C TRP A 179 27.22 25.91 -5.04
N ARG A 180 26.10 26.60 -4.81
CA ARG A 180 24.85 26.04 -4.26
C ARG A 180 23.66 26.43 -5.12
N SER A 181 22.69 25.48 -5.22
CA SER A 181 21.42 25.69 -5.89
C SER A 181 20.27 26.05 -4.95
N GLY A 182 20.49 25.97 -3.62
CA GLY A 182 19.46 26.25 -2.63
C GLY A 182 18.46 25.10 -2.41
N MET A 183 18.73 23.90 -2.93
CA MET A 183 17.87 22.73 -2.73
C MET A 183 18.54 21.62 -1.92
N TRP A 184 17.75 20.95 -1.10
CA TRP A 184 18.12 19.67 -0.48
C TRP A 184 17.50 18.55 -1.28
N VAL A 185 18.26 17.48 -1.48
CA VAL A 185 17.83 16.35 -2.29
C VAL A 185 18.13 15.03 -1.61
N ARG A 186 17.30 14.03 -1.92
CA ARG A 186 17.41 12.66 -1.44
C ARG A 186 17.52 11.71 -2.63
N ASP A 187 18.42 10.73 -2.56
CA ASP A 187 18.68 9.72 -3.59
C ASP A 187 18.32 8.31 -3.14
N SER A 188 18.01 8.12 -1.85
CA SER A 188 17.78 6.82 -1.27
C SER A 188 16.87 6.89 -0.05
N ILE A 189 16.12 5.82 0.18
CA ILE A 189 15.30 5.63 1.37
C ILE A 189 15.60 4.27 1.99
N ALA A 190 15.60 4.22 3.31
CA ALA A 190 15.65 2.98 4.07
C ALA A 190 14.48 2.92 5.06
N GLY A 191 13.90 1.74 5.21
CA GLY A 191 12.78 1.51 6.13
C GLY A 191 12.69 0.06 6.55
N ILE A 192 11.74 -0.22 7.45
CA ILE A 192 11.39 -1.57 7.89
C ILE A 192 9.93 -1.81 7.60
N GLY A 193 9.63 -2.99 7.08
CA GLY A 193 8.26 -3.46 6.84
C GLY A 193 8.16 -4.96 7.07
N THR A 194 7.00 -5.51 6.72
CA THR A 194 6.71 -6.93 6.81
C THR A 194 6.52 -7.52 5.43
N LEU A 195 7.18 -8.66 5.16
CA LEU A 195 6.97 -9.46 3.96
C LEU A 195 5.57 -10.06 4.01
N THR A 196 4.78 -9.88 2.94
CA THR A 196 3.41 -10.37 2.91
C THR A 196 3.34 -11.81 2.42
N PHE A 197 3.86 -12.05 1.22
CA PHE A 197 3.87 -13.39 0.63
C PHE A 197 4.97 -13.54 -0.42
N ILE A 198 5.25 -14.80 -0.71
CA ILE A 198 6.08 -15.23 -1.84
C ILE A 198 5.20 -16.09 -2.75
N ASP A 199 5.21 -15.81 -4.04
CA ASP A 199 4.63 -16.69 -5.05
C ASP A 199 5.54 -17.92 -5.22
N LYS A 200 5.07 -19.07 -4.79
CA LYS A 200 5.81 -20.33 -4.81
C LYS A 200 6.27 -20.74 -6.20
N ALA A 201 5.51 -20.37 -7.24
CA ALA A 201 5.82 -20.77 -8.61
C ALA A 201 6.96 -19.96 -9.24
N THR A 202 7.14 -18.70 -8.81
CA THR A 202 8.06 -17.75 -9.46
C THR A 202 9.19 -17.25 -8.57
N GLY A 203 9.14 -17.50 -7.25
CA GLY A 203 10.06 -16.91 -6.29
C GLY A 203 9.91 -15.39 -6.12
N ARG A 204 8.88 -14.79 -6.73
CA ARG A 204 8.59 -13.37 -6.57
C ARG A 204 7.84 -13.11 -5.27
N PHE A 205 8.10 -11.96 -4.65
CA PHE A 205 7.50 -11.61 -3.36
C PHE A 205 6.83 -10.23 -3.38
N SER A 206 5.94 -10.02 -2.43
CA SER A 206 5.33 -8.71 -2.14
C SER A 206 5.33 -8.42 -0.65
N GLY A 207 5.42 -7.13 -0.30
CA GLY A 207 5.42 -6.65 1.09
C GLY A 207 4.83 -5.26 1.24
N LEU A 208 4.71 -4.78 2.49
CA LEU A 208 4.15 -3.50 2.92
C LEU A 208 2.64 -3.32 2.69
N GLY A 209 2.11 -3.67 1.52
CA GLY A 209 0.71 -3.44 1.17
C GLY A 209 0.32 -1.98 0.87
N HIS A 210 1.25 -1.05 0.95
CA HIS A 210 1.08 0.36 0.61
C HIS A 210 2.37 0.91 -0.04
N PRO A 211 2.30 2.03 -0.77
CA PRO A 211 3.48 2.63 -1.40
C PRO A 211 4.50 3.11 -0.37
N ILE A 212 5.77 3.12 -0.78
CA ILE A 212 6.79 3.89 -0.10
C ILE A 212 6.75 5.30 -0.71
N CYS A 213 6.41 6.25 0.14
CA CYS A 213 6.42 7.66 -0.17
C CYS A 213 7.53 8.37 0.61
N ASP A 214 8.05 9.44 0.07
CA ASP A 214 8.95 10.33 0.79
C ASP A 214 8.21 11.00 1.96
N SER A 215 8.84 11.05 3.12
CA SER A 215 8.21 11.55 4.36
C SER A 215 7.98 13.05 4.36
N ASP A 216 8.76 13.81 3.59
CA ASP A 216 8.74 15.26 3.60
C ASP A 216 7.78 15.80 2.53
N THR A 217 7.70 15.13 1.38
CA THR A 217 6.87 15.54 0.25
C THR A 217 5.56 14.75 0.14
N GLY A 218 5.51 13.51 0.66
CA GLY A 218 4.38 12.58 0.48
C GLY A 218 4.35 11.89 -0.90
N GLU A 219 5.28 12.22 -1.79
CA GLU A 219 5.33 11.69 -3.15
C GLU A 219 5.80 10.24 -3.20
N LEU A 220 5.28 9.49 -4.18
CA LEU A 220 5.71 8.11 -4.44
C LEU A 220 7.19 8.11 -4.82
N VAL A 221 8.00 7.32 -4.09
CA VAL A 221 9.42 7.16 -4.39
C VAL A 221 9.60 6.38 -5.69
N PRO A 222 10.20 6.99 -6.74
CA PRO A 222 10.52 6.29 -7.97
C PRO A 222 11.66 5.31 -7.72
N LEU A 223 11.42 4.04 -7.98
CA LEU A 223 12.38 2.97 -7.74
C LEU A 223 13.31 2.78 -8.95
N HIS A 224 14.61 3.02 -8.77
CA HIS A 224 15.65 2.60 -9.71
C HIS A 224 16.12 1.17 -9.41
N SER A 225 16.47 0.93 -8.16
CA SER A 225 16.87 -0.39 -7.66
C SER A 225 16.64 -0.48 -6.15
N GLY A 226 16.55 -1.68 -5.62
CA GLY A 226 16.39 -1.84 -4.19
C GLY A 226 16.75 -3.23 -3.70
N GLU A 227 16.98 -3.32 -2.40
CA GLU A 227 17.32 -4.55 -1.70
C GLU A 227 16.31 -4.81 -0.58
N ALA A 228 15.83 -6.04 -0.50
CA ALA A 228 15.14 -6.58 0.66
C ALA A 228 16.18 -7.29 1.54
N VAL A 229 16.42 -6.75 2.73
CA VAL A 229 17.47 -7.24 3.63
C VAL A 229 16.91 -7.78 4.93
N PRO A 230 17.57 -8.78 5.55
CA PRO A 230 17.14 -9.33 6.83
C PRO A 230 17.23 -8.31 7.96
N VAL A 231 16.17 -8.23 8.77
CA VAL A 231 16.05 -7.38 9.95
C VAL A 231 15.70 -8.23 11.16
N LYS A 232 16.23 -7.87 12.32
CA LYS A 232 15.80 -8.38 13.62
C LYS A 232 15.13 -7.25 14.39
N ILE A 233 13.91 -7.47 14.85
CA ILE A 233 13.21 -6.52 15.74
C ILE A 233 13.85 -6.59 17.11
N THR A 234 14.38 -5.47 17.56
CA THR A 234 15.09 -5.33 18.84
C THR A 234 14.24 -4.68 19.92
N GLU A 235 13.28 -3.83 19.52
CA GLU A 235 12.40 -3.14 20.43
C GLU A 235 11.06 -2.85 19.76
N THR A 236 9.99 -2.85 20.54
CA THR A 236 8.66 -2.42 20.09
C THR A 236 8.18 -1.26 20.96
N LYS A 237 8.10 -0.08 20.36
CA LYS A 237 7.46 1.08 20.99
C LYS A 237 5.95 0.90 20.91
N LYS A 238 5.31 0.80 22.10
CA LYS A 238 3.88 0.55 22.19
C LYS A 238 3.06 1.71 21.65
N GLY A 239 2.07 1.39 20.79
CA GLY A 239 1.07 2.35 20.31
C GLY A 239 0.07 2.74 21.39
N GLN A 240 -0.37 3.99 21.35
CA GLN A 240 -1.42 4.56 22.21
C GLN A 240 -2.33 5.47 21.37
N PRO A 241 -3.57 5.71 21.77
CA PRO A 241 -4.43 6.67 21.09
C PRO A 241 -3.74 8.02 20.92
N GLY A 242 -3.68 8.51 19.68
CA GLY A 242 -2.99 9.76 19.31
C GLY A 242 -1.48 9.63 19.08
N SER A 243 -0.86 8.48 19.39
CA SER A 243 0.57 8.23 19.20
C SER A 243 0.81 6.81 18.68
N PRO A 244 0.89 6.60 17.36
CA PRO A 244 1.20 5.30 16.80
C PRO A 244 2.52 4.76 17.35
N GLY A 245 2.55 3.45 17.62
CA GLY A 245 3.78 2.76 18.00
C GLY A 245 4.66 2.43 16.80
N GLU A 246 5.84 1.87 17.06
CA GLU A 246 6.82 1.58 16.03
C GLU A 246 7.66 0.34 16.40
N LEU A 247 8.00 -0.46 15.39
CA LEU A 247 8.99 -1.53 15.49
C LEU A 247 10.37 -0.97 15.21
N HIS A 248 11.28 -1.08 16.18
CA HIS A 248 12.68 -0.76 15.97
C HIS A 248 13.45 -2.04 15.67
N GLY A 249 14.19 -2.04 14.57
CA GLY A 249 14.94 -3.19 14.13
C GLY A 249 16.35 -2.82 13.67
N GLN A 250 17.21 -3.84 13.59
CA GLN A 250 18.57 -3.72 13.11
C GLN A 250 18.79 -4.65 11.93
N PHE A 251 19.48 -4.17 10.90
CA PHE A 251 19.96 -4.99 9.81
C PHE A 251 20.95 -6.03 10.35
N THR A 252 20.74 -7.29 10.02
CA THR A 252 21.51 -8.39 10.61
C THR A 252 22.89 -8.60 9.97
N GLY A 253 23.19 -7.89 8.87
CA GLY A 253 24.40 -8.08 8.07
C GLY A 253 24.43 -9.39 7.26
N LEU A 254 23.36 -10.17 7.32
CA LEU A 254 23.20 -11.38 6.50
C LEU A 254 22.94 -11.01 5.03
N PRO A 255 23.18 -11.94 4.07
CA PRO A 255 22.85 -11.73 2.68
C PRO A 255 21.40 -11.28 2.49
N MET A 256 21.15 -10.46 1.50
CA MET A 256 19.79 -9.96 1.17
C MET A 256 18.84 -11.11 0.89
N TYR A 257 17.57 -10.89 1.21
CA TYR A 257 16.49 -11.82 0.83
C TYR A 257 16.25 -11.80 -0.68
N GLY A 258 16.36 -10.63 -1.32
CA GLY A 258 16.11 -10.47 -2.73
C GLY A 258 16.26 -9.02 -3.18
N THR A 259 15.99 -8.80 -4.46
CA THR A 259 16.00 -7.49 -5.10
C THR A 259 14.58 -6.97 -5.25
N LEU A 260 14.39 -5.66 -5.06
CA LEU A 260 13.12 -4.97 -5.29
C LEU A 260 13.07 -4.51 -6.75
N SER A 261 11.93 -4.75 -7.40
CA SER A 261 11.67 -4.40 -8.79
C SER A 261 10.53 -3.40 -8.95
N GLY A 262 9.76 -3.12 -7.89
CA GLY A 262 8.64 -2.19 -7.98
C GLY A 262 8.18 -1.64 -6.65
N ASN A 263 7.66 -0.38 -6.70
CA ASN A 263 6.97 0.33 -5.65
C ASN A 263 5.65 0.85 -6.22
N SER A 264 4.52 0.44 -5.64
CA SER A 264 3.19 0.78 -6.15
C SER A 264 2.20 1.10 -5.03
N GLY A 265 0.99 1.53 -5.40
CA GLY A 265 -0.11 1.77 -4.48
C GLY A 265 -0.51 0.58 -3.60
N CYS A 266 -0.10 -0.65 -3.97
CA CYS A 266 -0.38 -1.89 -3.22
C CYS A 266 0.86 -2.48 -2.53
N GLY A 267 1.97 -1.75 -2.46
CA GLY A 267 3.19 -2.19 -1.79
C GLY A 267 4.41 -2.29 -2.69
N VAL A 268 5.42 -2.95 -2.16
CA VAL A 268 6.67 -3.24 -2.88
C VAL A 268 6.72 -4.69 -3.29
N PHE A 269 7.39 -4.96 -4.41
CA PHE A 269 7.60 -6.32 -4.91
C PHE A 269 9.01 -6.49 -5.45
N GLY A 270 9.40 -7.76 -5.54
CA GLY A 270 10.72 -8.14 -5.98
C GLY A 270 10.84 -9.62 -6.23
N THR A 271 12.08 -10.06 -6.40
CA THR A 271 12.44 -11.47 -6.60
C THR A 271 13.41 -11.92 -5.51
N LEU A 272 13.17 -13.09 -4.94
CA LEU A 272 14.06 -13.67 -3.94
C LEU A 272 15.40 -14.05 -4.57
N SER A 273 16.46 -13.96 -3.77
CA SER A 273 17.74 -14.64 -4.02
C SER A 273 17.67 -16.09 -3.55
N ASP A 274 18.60 -16.94 -3.97
CA ASP A 274 18.71 -18.34 -3.51
C ASP A 274 18.74 -18.44 -1.97
N THR A 275 19.49 -17.55 -1.32
CA THR A 275 19.51 -17.43 0.15
C THR A 275 18.18 -16.95 0.75
N GLY A 276 17.39 -16.18 0.01
CA GLY A 276 16.05 -15.78 0.40
C GLY A 276 15.09 -16.96 0.37
N GLU A 277 15.13 -17.77 -0.68
CA GLU A 277 14.31 -18.97 -0.81
C GLU A 277 14.59 -19.98 0.31
N GLU A 278 15.86 -20.24 0.64
CA GLU A 278 16.24 -21.15 1.73
C GLU A 278 15.70 -20.70 3.09
N ARG A 279 15.64 -19.39 3.34
CA ARG A 279 15.23 -18.84 4.64
C ARG A 279 13.74 -18.66 4.79
N LEU A 280 13.06 -18.26 3.73
CA LEU A 280 11.65 -17.86 3.75
C LEU A 280 10.73 -18.94 3.19
N GLY A 281 11.26 -19.90 2.45
CA GLY A 281 10.50 -20.96 1.79
C GLY A 281 9.93 -22.06 2.69
N THR A 282 10.18 -21.99 4.02
CA THR A 282 9.68 -22.99 4.99
C THR A 282 8.40 -22.59 5.70
N SER A 283 7.87 -21.40 5.41
CA SER A 283 6.64 -20.89 6.02
C SER A 283 5.38 -21.58 5.48
N ALA A 284 4.26 -21.41 6.18
CA ALA A 284 2.99 -22.03 5.79
C ALA A 284 2.48 -21.52 4.42
N GLU A 285 1.93 -22.45 3.64
CA GLU A 285 1.39 -22.21 2.32
C GLU A 285 -0.13 -21.99 2.39
N TYR A 286 -0.63 -21.00 1.66
CA TYR A 286 -2.04 -20.69 1.55
C TYR A 286 -2.40 -20.44 0.09
N LYS A 287 -3.62 -20.80 -0.32
CA LYS A 287 -4.17 -20.30 -1.58
C LYS A 287 -4.51 -18.83 -1.44
N LEU A 288 -4.35 -18.08 -2.53
CA LEU A 288 -4.85 -16.70 -2.61
C LEU A 288 -6.37 -16.69 -2.38
N GLY A 289 -6.85 -15.82 -1.48
CA GLY A 289 -8.27 -15.53 -1.32
C GLY A 289 -8.67 -14.39 -2.22
N TYR A 290 -9.68 -14.62 -3.06
CA TYR A 290 -10.25 -13.55 -3.88
C TYR A 290 -11.11 -12.61 -3.03
N ARG A 291 -11.21 -11.35 -3.43
CA ARG A 291 -11.87 -10.28 -2.64
C ARG A 291 -13.30 -10.62 -2.23
N GLN A 292 -14.09 -11.23 -3.10
CA GLN A 292 -15.47 -11.62 -2.79
C GLN A 292 -15.60 -12.76 -1.78
N ASP A 293 -14.54 -13.57 -1.59
CA ASP A 293 -14.49 -14.66 -0.63
C ASP A 293 -14.24 -14.21 0.81
N ILE A 294 -13.90 -12.92 1.01
CA ILE A 294 -13.64 -12.35 2.32
C ILE A 294 -14.95 -12.13 3.06
N ALA A 295 -15.06 -12.70 4.27
CA ALA A 295 -16.20 -12.54 5.14
C ALA A 295 -15.89 -11.56 6.29
N LEU A 296 -16.93 -10.91 6.82
CA LEU A 296 -16.81 -10.21 8.11
C LEU A 296 -16.64 -11.24 9.23
N GLY A 297 -15.85 -10.93 10.25
CA GLY A 297 -15.63 -11.80 11.40
C GLY A 297 -14.18 -12.26 11.54
N GLU A 298 -14.00 -13.43 12.13
CA GLU A 298 -12.70 -13.95 12.55
C GLU A 298 -11.68 -14.06 11.40
N ALA A 299 -10.48 -13.62 11.70
CA ALA A 299 -9.30 -13.69 10.84
C ALA A 299 -8.04 -13.71 11.73
N TYR A 300 -6.90 -13.93 11.10
CA TYR A 300 -5.61 -13.91 11.77
C TYR A 300 -4.64 -13.01 11.01
N ILE A 301 -3.71 -12.41 11.73
CA ILE A 301 -2.55 -11.74 11.11
C ILE A 301 -1.28 -12.49 11.48
N LEU A 302 -0.33 -12.56 10.54
CA LEU A 302 0.99 -13.13 10.78
C LEU A 302 1.99 -11.99 10.86
N SER A 303 2.64 -11.79 12.00
CA SER A 303 3.53 -10.65 12.23
C SER A 303 4.64 -10.96 13.21
N THR A 304 5.73 -10.21 13.09
CA THR A 304 6.88 -10.30 14.00
C THR A 304 7.00 -8.99 14.77
N VAL A 305 6.75 -9.03 16.08
CA VAL A 305 6.89 -7.87 16.97
C VAL A 305 8.12 -7.96 17.87
N SER A 306 8.85 -9.06 17.80
CA SER A 306 10.12 -9.26 18.52
C SER A 306 10.94 -10.35 17.84
N GLY A 307 12.24 -10.13 17.67
CA GLY A 307 13.13 -11.11 17.02
C GLY A 307 12.97 -11.17 15.51
N THR A 308 12.92 -12.37 14.96
CA THR A 308 12.85 -12.62 13.51
C THR A 308 11.68 -13.51 13.10
N GLU A 309 11.07 -14.23 14.06
CA GLU A 309 10.07 -15.25 13.81
C GLU A 309 8.65 -14.68 13.87
N PRO A 310 7.84 -14.88 12.83
CA PRO A 310 6.45 -14.46 12.82
C PRO A 310 5.59 -15.33 13.74
N LYS A 311 4.61 -14.67 14.37
CA LYS A 311 3.53 -15.31 15.14
C LYS A 311 2.19 -15.00 14.55
N MET A 312 1.24 -15.90 14.72
CA MET A 312 -0.15 -15.72 14.33
C MET A 312 -0.92 -15.09 15.49
N TYR A 313 -1.61 -13.99 15.20
CA TYR A 313 -2.41 -13.24 16.16
C TYR A 313 -3.86 -13.14 15.69
N SER A 314 -4.81 -13.26 16.62
CA SER A 314 -6.23 -13.16 16.32
C SER A 314 -6.65 -11.74 15.98
N ALA A 315 -7.51 -11.62 14.97
CA ALA A 315 -8.07 -10.36 14.49
C ALA A 315 -9.50 -10.57 13.97
N VAL A 316 -10.19 -9.48 13.69
CA VAL A 316 -11.54 -9.47 13.11
C VAL A 316 -11.53 -8.54 11.92
N ILE A 317 -12.09 -8.98 10.79
CA ILE A 317 -12.42 -8.12 9.66
C ILE A 317 -13.78 -7.48 9.96
N GLU A 318 -13.79 -6.16 10.17
CA GLU A 318 -15.01 -5.40 10.51
C GLU A 318 -15.72 -4.84 9.28
N GLU A 319 -14.96 -4.52 8.23
CA GLU A 319 -15.49 -3.91 7.01
C GLU A 319 -14.69 -4.35 5.78
N VAL A 320 -15.39 -4.47 4.65
CA VAL A 320 -14.79 -4.76 3.34
C VAL A 320 -15.34 -3.74 2.34
N ASP A 321 -14.45 -3.00 1.67
CA ASP A 321 -14.77 -2.10 0.57
C ASP A 321 -14.16 -2.63 -0.73
N TYR A 322 -15.01 -3.22 -1.56
CA TYR A 322 -14.57 -3.84 -2.82
C TYR A 322 -14.15 -2.82 -3.89
N ASN A 323 -14.56 -1.57 -3.76
CA ASN A 323 -14.32 -0.52 -4.76
C ASN A 323 -13.63 0.72 -4.17
N SER A 324 -12.82 0.51 -3.12
CA SER A 324 -12.05 1.59 -2.52
C SER A 324 -11.19 2.31 -3.57
N ARG A 325 -11.30 3.63 -3.58
CA ARG A 325 -10.45 4.49 -4.43
C ARG A 325 -8.98 4.43 -4.00
N ASN A 326 -8.73 4.09 -2.75
CA ASN A 326 -7.38 3.88 -2.23
C ASN A 326 -7.05 2.40 -2.29
N ALA A 327 -6.12 2.04 -3.16
CA ALA A 327 -5.74 0.65 -3.42
C ALA A 327 -5.23 -0.10 -2.16
N SER A 328 -4.72 0.62 -1.14
CA SER A 328 -4.21 0.05 0.10
C SER A 328 -5.19 0.06 1.28
N LYS A 329 -6.47 0.46 1.07
CA LYS A 329 -7.49 0.58 2.13
C LYS A 329 -8.79 -0.10 1.73
N ASN A 330 -8.75 -1.42 1.60
CA ASN A 330 -9.88 -2.25 1.16
C ASN A 330 -10.64 -2.91 2.31
N MET A 331 -10.04 -2.98 3.48
CA MET A 331 -10.60 -3.62 4.68
C MET A 331 -10.33 -2.77 5.91
N ILE A 332 -11.23 -2.86 6.90
CA ILE A 332 -10.94 -2.45 8.28
C ILE A 332 -10.79 -3.73 9.11
N ILE A 333 -9.66 -3.84 9.79
CA ILE A 333 -9.37 -4.95 10.69
C ILE A 333 -9.21 -4.44 12.11
N ARG A 334 -9.57 -5.27 13.08
CA ARG A 334 -9.33 -5.04 14.49
C ARG A 334 -8.58 -6.21 15.11
N ILE A 335 -7.52 -5.91 15.83
CA ILE A 335 -6.76 -6.89 16.62
C ILE A 335 -7.59 -7.26 17.85
N THR A 336 -7.71 -8.55 18.10
CA THR A 336 -8.40 -9.12 19.27
C THR A 336 -7.45 -9.93 20.14
N ASP A 337 -6.23 -10.14 19.69
CA ASP A 337 -5.20 -10.90 20.39
C ASP A 337 -4.64 -10.12 21.58
N GLU A 338 -4.81 -10.68 22.79
CA GLU A 338 -4.35 -10.04 24.02
C GLU A 338 -2.82 -9.94 24.12
N GLU A 339 -2.06 -10.95 23.61
CA GLU A 339 -0.59 -10.91 23.63
C GLU A 339 -0.09 -9.73 22.77
N LEU A 340 -0.65 -9.56 21.58
CA LEU A 340 -0.27 -8.47 20.69
C LEU A 340 -0.68 -7.09 21.28
N ILE A 341 -1.90 -6.96 21.80
CA ILE A 341 -2.36 -5.72 22.43
C ILE A 341 -1.48 -5.35 23.64
N ASN A 342 -1.12 -6.34 24.45
CA ASN A 342 -0.29 -6.11 25.62
C ASN A 342 1.16 -5.76 25.26
N SER A 343 1.72 -6.31 24.18
CA SER A 343 3.10 -6.06 23.75
C SER A 343 3.26 -4.78 22.94
N SER A 344 2.43 -4.59 21.90
CA SER A 344 2.57 -3.48 20.96
C SER A 344 1.47 -2.41 21.06
N GLY A 345 0.37 -2.67 21.80
CA GLY A 345 -0.80 -1.79 21.84
C GLY A 345 -1.77 -2.00 20.67
N GLY A 346 -1.49 -2.93 19.79
CA GLY A 346 -2.20 -3.21 18.55
C GLY A 346 -1.29 -3.14 17.32
N ILE A 347 -1.76 -2.54 16.26
CA ILE A 347 -0.99 -2.35 15.02
C ILE A 347 -0.01 -1.18 15.21
N VAL A 348 1.25 -1.39 14.86
CA VAL A 348 2.33 -0.39 14.96
C VAL A 348 3.06 -0.24 13.63
N GLN A 349 3.79 0.86 13.44
CA GLN A 349 4.63 1.06 12.26
C GLN A 349 5.67 -0.06 12.16
N GLY A 350 5.87 -0.57 10.95
CA GLY A 350 6.67 -1.77 10.67
C GLY A 350 5.85 -3.05 10.52
N MET A 351 4.61 -3.13 11.05
CA MET A 351 3.68 -4.25 10.79
C MET A 351 3.00 -4.16 9.42
N SER A 352 3.17 -3.07 8.69
CA SER A 352 2.66 -2.94 7.31
C SER A 352 3.19 -4.07 6.44
N GLY A 353 2.29 -4.80 5.77
CA GLY A 353 2.58 -6.02 5.03
C GLY A 353 2.29 -7.31 5.81
N SER A 354 1.95 -7.27 7.10
CA SER A 354 1.57 -8.48 7.85
C SER A 354 0.41 -9.21 7.16
N PRO A 355 0.59 -10.48 6.71
CA PRO A 355 -0.45 -11.23 6.03
C PRO A 355 -1.73 -11.35 6.85
N ILE A 356 -2.88 -11.25 6.20
CA ILE A 356 -4.19 -11.53 6.78
C ILE A 356 -4.67 -12.87 6.25
N ILE A 357 -4.94 -13.79 7.18
CA ILE A 357 -5.38 -15.15 6.88
C ILE A 357 -6.83 -15.31 7.34
N GLN A 358 -7.68 -15.84 6.46
CA GLN A 358 -9.06 -16.20 6.78
C GLN A 358 -9.47 -17.46 6.02
N ASN A 359 -10.08 -18.43 6.68
CA ASN A 359 -10.56 -19.68 6.09
C ASN A 359 -9.48 -20.40 5.26
N ASP A 360 -8.28 -20.55 5.81
CA ASP A 360 -7.10 -21.16 5.18
C ASP A 360 -6.70 -20.51 3.82
N ARG A 361 -7.01 -19.21 3.67
CA ARG A 361 -6.61 -18.41 2.51
C ARG A 361 -5.87 -17.15 2.95
N LEU A 362 -4.89 -16.73 2.16
CA LEU A 362 -4.26 -15.43 2.29
C LEU A 362 -5.13 -14.40 1.59
N VAL A 363 -5.84 -13.59 2.38
CA VAL A 363 -6.88 -12.66 1.88
C VAL A 363 -6.40 -11.22 1.78
N GLY A 364 -5.32 -10.86 2.48
CA GLY A 364 -4.84 -9.48 2.46
C GLY A 364 -3.56 -9.26 3.26
N ALA A 365 -3.24 -8.00 3.45
CA ALA A 365 -2.17 -7.54 4.32
C ALA A 365 -2.58 -6.29 5.10
N VAL A 366 -2.06 -6.16 6.32
CA VAL A 366 -2.18 -4.93 7.14
C VAL A 366 -1.44 -3.80 6.43
N THR A 367 -2.01 -2.59 6.43
CA THR A 367 -1.36 -1.43 5.79
C THR A 367 -1.14 -0.26 6.75
N HIS A 368 -2.19 0.36 7.24
CA HIS A 368 -2.10 1.57 8.07
C HIS A 368 -2.85 1.39 9.38
N VAL A 369 -2.27 1.87 10.46
CA VAL A 369 -2.91 1.92 11.79
C VAL A 369 -3.85 3.12 11.90
N PHE A 370 -4.91 3.00 12.69
CA PHE A 370 -5.75 4.14 13.08
C PHE A 370 -5.06 4.90 14.22
N VAL A 371 -4.78 6.17 13.99
CA VAL A 371 -4.05 7.01 14.97
C VAL A 371 -4.75 7.07 16.33
N ASN A 372 -6.07 7.15 16.33
CA ASN A 372 -6.87 7.26 17.58
C ASN A 372 -7.26 5.92 18.21
N ASP A 373 -7.04 4.80 17.51
CA ASP A 373 -7.32 3.45 18.00
C ASP A 373 -6.32 2.45 17.39
N PRO A 374 -5.16 2.25 18.00
CA PRO A 374 -4.14 1.34 17.47
C PRO A 374 -4.58 -0.11 17.35
N THR A 375 -5.67 -0.52 18.01
CA THR A 375 -6.21 -1.87 17.84
C THR A 375 -6.84 -2.05 16.45
N LYS A 376 -7.10 -0.97 15.71
CA LYS A 376 -7.68 -0.99 14.37
C LYS A 376 -6.72 -0.50 13.30
N GLY A 377 -6.93 -0.98 12.10
CA GLY A 377 -6.17 -0.53 10.94
C GLY A 377 -6.85 -0.90 9.62
N TYR A 378 -6.25 -0.40 8.55
CA TYR A 378 -6.64 -0.78 7.19
C TYR A 378 -5.89 -2.02 6.74
N GLY A 379 -6.49 -2.73 5.79
CA GLY A 379 -5.86 -3.80 5.03
C GLY A 379 -6.09 -3.66 3.53
N VAL A 380 -5.15 -4.17 2.77
CA VAL A 380 -5.23 -4.31 1.30
C VAL A 380 -5.63 -5.74 0.94
N PHE A 381 -6.34 -5.93 -0.18
CA PHE A 381 -6.59 -7.28 -0.71
C PHE A 381 -5.28 -7.90 -1.22
N ALA A 382 -5.05 -9.17 -0.86
CA ALA A 382 -3.93 -9.94 -1.40
C ALA A 382 -4.02 -10.07 -2.94
N GLU A 383 -5.22 -10.12 -3.48
CA GLU A 383 -5.49 -10.13 -4.92
C GLU A 383 -4.92 -8.88 -5.60
N ASN A 384 -5.11 -7.67 -5.03
CA ASN A 384 -4.55 -6.43 -5.55
C ASN A 384 -3.01 -6.46 -5.55
N MET A 385 -2.39 -6.96 -4.47
CA MET A 385 -0.94 -7.11 -4.37
C MET A 385 -0.42 -8.11 -5.41
N TYR A 386 -1.09 -9.25 -5.56
CA TYR A 386 -0.71 -10.29 -6.52
C TYR A 386 -0.86 -9.81 -7.97
N GLU A 387 -1.95 -9.13 -8.32
CA GLU A 387 -2.12 -8.53 -9.65
C GLU A 387 -1.01 -7.52 -9.99
N ASN A 388 -0.57 -6.72 -9.02
CA ASN A 388 0.55 -5.81 -9.22
C ASN A 388 1.87 -6.57 -9.36
N LEU A 389 2.08 -7.65 -8.60
CA LEU A 389 3.26 -8.49 -8.70
C LEU A 389 3.42 -9.10 -10.11
N ILE A 390 2.36 -9.59 -10.73
CA ILE A 390 2.44 -10.24 -12.04
C ILE A 390 2.49 -9.27 -13.22
N LYS A 391 2.12 -8.00 -13.04
CA LYS A 391 2.16 -6.95 -14.08
C LYS A 391 3.56 -6.31 -14.22
N ASN A 392 4.35 -6.36 -13.19
CA ASN A 392 5.69 -5.78 -13.11
C ASN A 392 6.76 -6.87 -13.00
#